data_1702f597304c3d35159dc14cc4fbede1
#
_entry.id   1702f597304c3d35159dc14cc4fbede1
#
_cell.length_a   1.000
_cell.length_b   1.000
_cell.length_c   1.000
_cell.angle_alpha   90.00
_cell.angle_beta   90.00
_cell.angle_gamma   90.00
#
_symmetry.space_group_name_H-M   'P 1'
#
loop_
_entity.id
_entity.type
_entity.pdbx_description
1 polymer ?
#
loop_
_entity_poly.entity_id
_entity_poly.type
_entity_poly.pdbx_seq_one_letter_code
_entity_poly.pdbx_strand_id
1 'polypeptide(L)'
;MKESDSNQAPAPEEEMFLVHVPALVAVLLNREHEKGSPLTEVDVLEITGSSACIAMPLHAKKKVEESRGYLDINPENAWAEWQAARVELIGS
;
A
#
# COMPACT_ATOMS: atom_id res chain seq x y z
N MET A 1 -26.09 13.51 -22.89
CA MET A 1 -25.78 13.57 -22.64
C MET A 1 -25.26 13.56 -22.30
N LYS A 2 -25.23 13.54 -22.34
CA LYS A 2 -24.68 13.62 -22.13
C LYS A 2 -24.12 13.54 -21.69
N GLU A 3 -24.03 13.44 -21.81
CA GLU A 3 -23.49 13.45 -21.56
C GLU A 3 -23.00 13.23 -20.99
N SER A 4 -23.29 13.02 -21.17
CA SER A 4 -22.75 12.85 -20.81
C SER A 4 -22.06 12.65 -20.31
N ASP A 5 -22.11 12.58 -20.46
CA ASP A 5 -21.42 12.54 -20.23
C ASP A 5 -20.92 12.33 -19.50
N SER A 6 -21.07 12.18 -19.46
CA SER A 6 -20.61 12.09 -18.96
C SER A 6 -20.04 11.78 -18.20
N ASN A 7 -20.02 11.70 -18.03
CA ASN A 7 -19.48 11.39 -17.61
C ASN A 7 -18.91 10.93 -16.98
N GLN A 8 -19.03 10.98 -16.65
CA GLN A 8 -18.54 10.21 -16.22
C GLN A 8 -17.24 9.62 -15.99
N ALA A 9 -16.78 9.26 -16.76
CA ALA A 9 -15.42 8.77 -16.68
C ALA A 9 -14.53 9.80 -16.01
N PRO A 10 -13.54 9.43 -15.18
CA PRO A 10 -12.67 10.43 -14.58
C PRO A 10 -11.93 11.20 -15.64
N ALA A 11 -11.65 12.47 -15.38
CA ALA A 11 -10.89 13.28 -16.30
C ALA A 11 -9.55 12.59 -16.57
N PRO A 12 -9.02 12.67 -17.82
CA PRO A 12 -7.77 11.98 -18.13
C PRO A 12 -6.62 12.37 -17.22
N GLU A 13 -6.64 13.59 -16.72
CA GLU A 13 -5.60 14.06 -15.80
C GLU A 13 -5.81 13.58 -14.38
N GLU A 14 -6.94 12.93 -14.13
CA GLU A 14 -7.21 12.43 -12.78
C GLU A 14 -6.80 10.98 -12.69
N GLU A 15 -5.53 10.80 -12.44
CA GLU A 15 -4.95 9.48 -12.29
C GLU A 15 -5.36 8.84 -10.98
N MET A 16 -5.62 7.54 -11.02
CA MET A 16 -5.97 6.80 -9.82
C MET A 16 -4.77 5.99 -9.36
N PHE A 17 -4.61 5.93 -8.05
CA PHE A 17 -3.49 5.22 -7.43
C PHE A 17 -4.02 4.14 -6.51
N LEU A 18 -3.40 2.97 -6.55
CA LEU A 18 -3.77 1.89 -5.64
C LEU A 18 -3.09 2.12 -4.30
N VAL A 19 -3.90 2.16 -3.26
CA VAL A 19 -3.41 2.39 -1.90
C VAL A 19 -3.82 1.22 -1.04
N HIS A 20 -2.86 0.62 -0.34
CA HIS A 20 -3.16 -0.50 0.54
C HIS A 20 -3.92 0.00 1.77
N VAL A 21 -5.05 -0.64 2.06
CA VAL A 21 -5.87 -0.34 3.23
C VAL A 21 -6.32 -1.67 3.83
N PRO A 22 -5.77 -2.04 4.97
CA PRO A 22 -4.79 -1.32 5.80
C PRO A 22 -3.42 -1.19 5.12
N ALA A 23 -2.56 -0.36 5.70
CA ALA A 23 -1.24 -0.13 5.14
C ALA A 23 -0.47 -1.43 4.99
N LEU A 24 0.26 -1.56 3.89
CA LEU A 24 1.00 -2.79 3.61
C LEU A 24 2.02 -3.10 4.71
N VAL A 25 2.71 -2.07 5.21
CA VAL A 25 3.70 -2.29 6.26
C VAL A 25 3.04 -2.86 7.52
N ALA A 26 1.82 -2.43 7.83
CA ALA A 26 1.11 -2.95 8.99
C ALA A 26 0.69 -4.40 8.79
N VAL A 27 0.27 -4.75 7.59
CA VAL A 27 -0.11 -6.13 7.27
C VAL A 27 1.11 -7.03 7.38
N LEU A 28 2.23 -6.61 6.84
CA LEU A 28 3.46 -7.40 6.89
C LEU A 28 3.93 -7.61 8.32
N LEU A 29 3.88 -6.54 9.12
CA LEU A 29 4.30 -6.63 10.51
C LEU A 29 3.43 -7.62 11.29
N ASN A 30 2.13 -7.56 11.08
CA ASN A 30 1.20 -8.46 11.74
C ASN A 30 1.43 -9.91 11.32
N ARG A 31 1.69 -10.13 10.03
CA ARG A 31 1.90 -11.49 9.53
C ARG A 31 3.22 -12.06 10.04
N GLU A 32 4.25 -11.23 10.16
CA GLU A 32 5.49 -11.70 10.74
C GLU A 32 5.29 -12.09 12.20
N HIS A 33 4.50 -11.29 12.91
CA HIS A 33 4.18 -11.59 14.30
C HIS A 33 3.45 -12.92 14.43
N GLU A 34 2.47 -13.15 13.56
CA GLU A 34 1.72 -14.40 13.57
C GLU A 34 2.59 -15.61 13.23
N LYS A 35 3.52 -15.41 12.31
CA LYS A 35 4.41 -16.49 11.90
C LYS A 35 5.40 -16.85 13.01
N GLY A 36 5.79 -15.88 13.82
CA GLY A 36 6.75 -16.09 14.89
C GLY A 36 8.19 -16.17 14.41
N SER A 37 8.45 -15.80 13.18
CA SER A 37 9.80 -15.76 12.59
C SER A 37 9.80 -14.77 11.45
N PRO A 38 10.99 -14.30 11.01
CA PRO A 38 11.05 -13.30 9.96
C PRO A 38 10.39 -13.79 8.67
N LEU A 39 9.70 -12.88 7.99
CA LEU A 39 9.11 -13.17 6.70
C LEU A 39 10.21 -13.34 5.66
N THR A 40 10.04 -14.31 4.77
CA THR A 40 10.93 -14.48 3.63
C THR A 40 10.49 -13.60 2.49
N GLU A 41 11.33 -13.51 1.45
CA GLU A 41 10.95 -12.76 0.26
C GLU A 41 9.67 -13.30 -0.35
N VAL A 42 9.52 -14.61 -0.41
CA VAL A 42 8.31 -15.24 -0.95
C VAL A 42 7.10 -14.83 -0.11
N ASP A 43 7.24 -14.86 1.21
CA ASP A 43 6.14 -14.43 2.10
C ASP A 43 5.72 -12.99 1.79
N VAL A 44 6.69 -12.10 1.67
CA VAL A 44 6.40 -10.68 1.44
C VAL A 44 5.70 -10.49 0.10
N LEU A 45 6.18 -11.17 -0.94
CA LEU A 45 5.58 -11.02 -2.26
C LEU A 45 4.16 -11.58 -2.31
N GLU A 46 3.91 -12.69 -1.64
CA GLU A 46 2.57 -13.27 -1.59
C GLU A 46 1.61 -12.38 -0.83
N ILE A 47 2.04 -11.85 0.31
CA ILE A 47 1.20 -10.97 1.10
C ILE A 47 0.88 -9.70 0.32
N THR A 48 1.89 -9.13 -0.33
CA THR A 48 1.71 -7.92 -1.12
C THR A 48 0.69 -8.15 -2.24
N GLY A 49 0.77 -9.28 -2.90
CA GLY A 49 -0.14 -9.57 -4.01
C GLY A 49 -1.56 -9.84 -3.60
N SER A 50 -1.79 -10.22 -2.33
CA SER A 50 -3.13 -10.56 -1.85
C SER A 50 -3.71 -9.48 -0.94
N SER A 51 -2.98 -8.42 -0.63
CA SER A 51 -3.45 -7.36 0.27
C SER A 51 -4.49 -6.50 -0.42
N ALA A 52 -5.43 -6.01 0.38
CA ALA A 52 -6.51 -5.17 -0.12
C ALA A 52 -5.99 -3.80 -0.52
N CYS A 53 -6.46 -3.31 -1.66
CA CYS A 53 -6.11 -1.98 -2.15
C CYS A 53 -7.37 -1.25 -2.55
N ILE A 54 -7.33 0.07 -2.42
CA ILE A 54 -8.40 0.94 -2.86
C ILE A 54 -7.83 1.92 -3.87
N ALA A 55 -8.49 2.07 -5.01
CA ALA A 55 -8.07 3.06 -6.01
C ALA A 55 -8.57 4.43 -5.58
N MET A 56 -7.69 5.43 -5.60
CA MET A 56 -8.07 6.76 -5.19
C MET A 56 -7.22 7.80 -5.93
N PRO A 57 -7.75 9.02 -6.10
CA PRO A 57 -6.97 10.08 -6.73
C PRO A 57 -5.85 10.58 -5.81
N LEU A 58 -4.93 11.35 -6.37
CA LEU A 58 -3.73 11.76 -5.65
C LEU A 58 -4.04 12.52 -4.37
N HIS A 59 -5.02 13.42 -4.39
CA HIS A 59 -5.33 14.19 -3.19
C HIS A 59 -5.80 13.31 -2.04
N ALA A 60 -6.56 12.26 -2.35
CA ALA A 60 -7.01 11.32 -1.34
C ALA A 60 -5.84 10.48 -0.83
N LYS A 61 -4.97 10.06 -1.75
CA LYS A 61 -3.77 9.31 -1.38
C LYS A 61 -2.91 10.12 -0.42
N LYS A 62 -2.71 11.40 -0.71
CA LYS A 62 -1.93 12.27 0.17
C LYS A 62 -2.55 12.41 1.55
N LYS A 63 -3.87 12.51 1.61
CA LYS A 63 -4.55 12.58 2.90
C LYS A 63 -4.34 11.32 3.73
N VAL A 64 -4.37 10.17 3.08
CA VAL A 64 -4.12 8.91 3.77
C VAL A 64 -2.70 8.90 4.33
N GLU A 65 -1.74 9.33 3.52
CA GLU A 65 -0.34 9.36 3.94
C GLU A 65 -0.13 10.30 5.11
N GLU A 66 -0.77 11.47 5.06
CA GLU A 66 -0.68 12.43 6.15
C GLU A 66 -1.31 11.89 7.43
N SER A 67 -2.45 11.24 7.28
CA SER A 67 -3.16 10.66 8.41
C SER A 67 -2.33 9.57 9.09
N ARG A 68 -1.62 8.77 8.29
CA ARG A 68 -0.78 7.71 8.83
C ARG A 68 0.48 8.24 9.49
N GLY A 69 1.00 9.35 8.99
CA GLY A 69 2.24 9.91 9.49
C GLY A 69 3.49 9.21 9.01
N TYR A 70 3.36 8.35 7.99
CA TYR A 70 4.47 7.64 7.39
C TYR A 70 4.10 7.22 5.98
N LEU A 71 5.11 6.91 5.17
CA LEU A 71 4.89 6.38 3.83
C LEU A 71 4.84 4.86 3.91
N ASP A 72 3.88 4.28 3.20
CA ASP A 72 3.75 2.84 3.15
C ASP A 72 4.80 2.24 2.22
N ILE A 73 4.92 0.92 2.29
CA ILE A 73 5.84 0.18 1.44
C ILE A 73 5.32 0.20 0.01
N ASN A 74 6.22 0.47 -0.94
CA ASN A 74 5.90 0.42 -2.35
C ASN A 74 5.78 -1.04 -2.78
N PRO A 75 4.62 -1.49 -3.28
CA PRO A 75 4.45 -2.90 -3.65
C PRO A 75 5.38 -3.35 -4.77
N GLU A 76 5.87 -2.43 -5.59
CA GLU A 76 6.79 -2.80 -6.66
C GLU A 76 8.20 -3.04 -6.16
N ASN A 77 8.49 -2.65 -4.92
CA ASN A 77 9.80 -2.85 -4.31
C ASN A 77 9.62 -3.37 -2.88
N ALA A 78 8.63 -4.23 -2.71
CA ALA A 78 8.14 -4.60 -1.38
C ALA A 78 9.21 -5.26 -0.51
N TRP A 79 9.98 -6.17 -1.09
CA TRP A 79 10.97 -6.91 -0.30
C TRP A 79 12.05 -5.99 0.26
N ALA A 80 12.63 -5.15 -0.61
CA ALA A 80 13.68 -4.24 -0.16
C ALA A 80 13.17 -3.24 0.85
N GLU A 81 11.97 -2.68 0.60
CA GLU A 81 11.43 -1.69 1.51
C GLU A 81 10.98 -2.32 2.83
N TRP A 82 10.49 -3.55 2.79
CA TRP A 82 10.13 -4.26 4.02
C TRP A 82 11.36 -4.49 4.89
N GLN A 83 12.47 -4.89 4.28
CA GLN A 83 13.71 -5.11 5.04
C GLN A 83 14.16 -3.82 5.73
N ALA A 84 14.09 -2.69 5.02
CA ALA A 84 14.46 -1.41 5.59
C ALA A 84 13.51 -0.99 6.71
N ALA A 85 12.21 -1.14 6.48
CA ALA A 85 11.21 -0.77 7.47
C ALA A 85 11.33 -1.64 8.72
N ARG A 86 11.63 -2.92 8.52
CA ARG A 86 11.75 -3.86 9.61
C ARG A 86 12.86 -3.46 10.59
N VAL A 87 13.97 -2.99 10.05
CA VAL A 87 15.07 -2.54 10.89
C VAL A 87 14.62 -1.40 11.81
N GLU A 88 13.85 -0.46 11.26
CA GLU A 88 13.38 0.68 12.04
C GLU A 88 12.30 0.30 13.03
N LEU A 89 11.39 -0.59 12.61
CA LEU A 89 10.22 -0.92 13.44
C LEU A 89 10.54 -1.96 14.50
N ILE A 90 11.40 -2.90 14.20
CA ILE A 90 11.69 -4.02 15.09
C ILE A 90 13.08 -3.88 15.72
N GLY A 91 13.94 -3.10 15.10
CA GLY A 91 15.27 -2.85 15.64
C GLY A 91 16.30 -3.93 15.35
N SER A 92 16.07 -4.72 14.31
CA SER A 92 17.06 -5.75 13.97
C SER A 92 17.13 -6.03 12.49
#